data_03bd74e401a187dc94b1087efa6f2b50
#
_entry.id   03bd74e401a187dc94b1087efa6f2b50
#
_cell.length_a   1.000
_cell.length_b   1.000
_cell.length_c   1.000
_cell.angle_alpha   90.00
_cell.angle_beta   90.00
_cell.angle_gamma   90.00
#
_symmetry.space_group_name_H-M   'P 1'
#
loop_
_entity.id
_entity.type
_entity.pdbx_description
1 polymer ?
#
loop_
_entity_poly.entity_id
_entity_poly.type
_entity_poly.pdbx_seq_one_letter_code
_entity_poly.pdbx_strand_id
1 'polypeptide(L)'
;MTEFAEKLRRISPTPAYQLVAEAIERRILSGGIRPGQPIGTEAELVKQFGVNRSTVREGIRLLEHDGIIQRQSNRRLAVSLPHYERLASRTTRAMVLHEVTFRELFEAAMALQLATIEGAAQRATPFLVAALERNVERTAQVLDDAGAVAGLDSEFHALIGKASANRVLQLAREPSDLLVYPTTRMILKKVKEGPPRLLEAHRMLLDAIRRRDVEAGRLWARRHLNDWRKGFERAGNDLDQPIDRLYLRESLAASS
;
A
#
# COMPACT_ATOMS: atom_id res chain seq x y z
N MET A 1 -21.67 -56.55 3.72
CA MET A 1 -22.32 -55.21 3.69
C MET A 1 -21.39 -54.27 4.40
N THR A 2 -20.56 -53.45 3.70
CA THR A 2 -20.03 -52.18 4.27
C THR A 2 -18.88 -51.57 3.53
N GLU A 3 -18.56 -51.99 2.31
CA GLU A 3 -17.43 -51.35 1.56
C GLU A 3 -17.88 -50.19 0.67
N PHE A 4 -19.17 -49.94 0.54
CA PHE A 4 -19.74 -48.87 -0.32
C PHE A 4 -19.98 -47.55 0.41
N ALA A 5 -20.04 -47.54 1.75
CA ALA A 5 -20.36 -46.36 2.55
C ALA A 5 -19.15 -45.42 2.81
N GLU A 6 -17.90 -45.93 2.60
CA GLU A 6 -16.68 -45.20 2.94
C GLU A 6 -16.16 -44.26 1.84
N LYS A 7 -16.79 -44.24 0.67
CA LYS A 7 -16.33 -43.46 -0.52
C LYS A 7 -17.16 -42.25 -0.93
N LEU A 8 -18.24 -41.95 -0.21
CA LEU A 8 -19.02 -40.77 -0.55
C LEU A 8 -18.49 -39.54 0.21
N ARG A 9 -17.70 -38.71 -0.46
CA ARG A 9 -17.34 -37.38 0.08
C ARG A 9 -18.61 -36.54 0.23
N ARG A 10 -18.78 -35.95 1.41
CA ARG A 10 -19.84 -34.96 1.69
C ARG A 10 -19.68 -33.80 0.70
N ILE A 11 -20.63 -33.58 -0.18
CA ILE A 11 -20.71 -32.43 -1.06
C ILE A 11 -21.10 -31.24 -0.17
N SER A 12 -20.17 -30.30 0.07
CA SER A 12 -20.51 -29.01 0.67
C SER A 12 -20.81 -28.04 -0.48
N PRO A 13 -22.09 -27.69 -0.69
CA PRO A 13 -22.43 -26.66 -1.67
C PRO A 13 -21.82 -25.32 -1.25
N THR A 14 -21.42 -24.49 -2.21
CA THR A 14 -20.96 -23.13 -1.95
C THR A 14 -22.02 -22.38 -1.14
N PRO A 15 -21.68 -21.79 0.00
CA PRO A 15 -22.64 -21.06 0.83
C PRO A 15 -23.35 -19.96 0.04
N ALA A 16 -24.66 -19.82 0.20
CA ALA A 16 -25.45 -18.86 -0.56
C ALA A 16 -24.96 -17.39 -0.42
N TYR A 17 -24.38 -17.02 0.73
CA TYR A 17 -23.84 -15.69 0.93
C TYR A 17 -22.59 -15.44 0.05
N GLN A 18 -21.78 -16.46 -0.21
CA GLN A 18 -20.62 -16.34 -1.13
C GLN A 18 -21.11 -16.15 -2.57
N LEU A 19 -22.14 -16.88 -2.99
CA LEU A 19 -22.73 -16.70 -4.32
C LEU A 19 -23.31 -15.30 -4.51
N VAL A 20 -23.92 -14.72 -3.46
CA VAL A 20 -24.37 -13.32 -3.47
C VAL A 20 -23.20 -12.36 -3.63
N ALA A 21 -22.12 -12.54 -2.85
CA ALA A 21 -20.92 -11.72 -2.94
C ALA A 21 -20.29 -11.81 -4.32
N GLU A 22 -20.06 -13.01 -4.83
CA GLU A 22 -19.48 -13.25 -6.16
C GLU A 22 -20.31 -12.64 -7.29
N ALA A 23 -21.64 -12.70 -7.21
CA ALA A 23 -22.53 -12.14 -8.21
C ALA A 23 -22.40 -10.59 -8.26
N ILE A 24 -22.36 -9.94 -7.09
CA ILE A 24 -22.16 -8.49 -6.99
C ILE A 24 -20.77 -8.12 -7.49
N GLU A 25 -19.73 -8.81 -7.01
CA GLU A 25 -18.33 -8.58 -7.40
C GLU A 25 -18.14 -8.71 -8.90
N ARG A 26 -18.66 -9.79 -9.49
CA ARG A 26 -18.59 -10.02 -10.94
C ARG A 26 -19.24 -8.87 -11.72
N ARG A 27 -20.36 -8.34 -11.23
CA ARG A 27 -21.04 -7.20 -11.85
C ARG A 27 -20.23 -5.92 -11.79
N ILE A 28 -19.50 -5.72 -10.67
CA ILE A 28 -18.58 -4.58 -10.49
C ILE A 28 -17.37 -4.73 -11.42
N LEU A 29 -16.68 -5.89 -11.38
CA LEU A 29 -15.47 -6.14 -12.16
C LEU A 29 -15.72 -6.15 -13.67
N SER A 30 -16.91 -6.55 -14.11
CA SER A 30 -17.30 -6.43 -15.53
C SER A 30 -17.61 -4.99 -15.99
N GLY A 31 -17.49 -4.01 -15.09
CA GLY A 31 -17.78 -2.59 -15.40
C GLY A 31 -19.27 -2.26 -15.43
N GLY A 32 -20.13 -3.20 -15.06
CA GLY A 32 -21.59 -2.97 -15.00
C GLY A 32 -22.01 -1.99 -13.91
N ILE A 33 -21.17 -1.82 -12.87
CA ILE A 33 -21.33 -0.81 -11.82
C ILE A 33 -19.96 -0.21 -11.54
N ARG A 34 -19.84 1.12 -11.60
CA ARG A 34 -18.57 1.84 -11.43
C ARG A 34 -18.33 2.27 -9.97
N PRO A 35 -17.09 2.52 -9.55
CA PRO A 35 -16.79 3.10 -8.26
C PRO A 35 -17.61 4.39 -8.02
N GLY A 36 -18.16 4.51 -6.79
CA GLY A 36 -19.04 5.59 -6.39
C GLY A 36 -20.53 5.38 -6.72
N GLN A 37 -20.86 4.46 -7.63
CA GLN A 37 -22.24 4.18 -7.97
C GLN A 37 -22.94 3.32 -6.91
N PRO A 38 -24.25 3.56 -6.65
CA PRO A 38 -25.02 2.77 -5.72
C PRO A 38 -25.32 1.38 -6.31
N ILE A 39 -25.29 0.36 -5.45
CA ILE A 39 -25.72 -1.01 -5.77
C ILE A 39 -27.08 -1.35 -5.16
N GLY A 40 -27.69 -0.40 -4.45
CA GLY A 40 -28.98 -0.56 -3.80
C GLY A 40 -28.90 -0.70 -2.28
N THR A 41 -30.03 -1.09 -1.68
CA THR A 41 -30.21 -1.39 -0.25
C THR A 41 -30.19 -2.90 -0.02
N GLU A 42 -29.96 -3.32 1.23
CA GLU A 42 -30.08 -4.75 1.61
C GLU A 42 -31.45 -5.33 1.22
N ALA A 43 -32.54 -4.56 1.38
CA ALA A 43 -33.89 -5.01 1.05
C ALA A 43 -34.10 -5.23 -0.45
N GLU A 44 -33.54 -4.35 -1.27
CA GLU A 44 -33.58 -4.50 -2.73
C GLU A 44 -32.78 -5.72 -3.18
N LEU A 45 -31.60 -5.95 -2.59
CA LEU A 45 -30.78 -7.14 -2.89
C LEU A 45 -31.45 -8.44 -2.44
N VAL A 46 -32.13 -8.46 -1.28
CA VAL A 46 -32.96 -9.61 -0.83
C VAL A 46 -34.02 -9.94 -1.88
N LYS A 47 -34.74 -8.93 -2.37
CA LYS A 47 -35.74 -9.11 -3.41
C LYS A 47 -35.14 -9.61 -4.73
N GLN A 48 -33.99 -9.07 -5.11
CA GLN A 48 -33.34 -9.37 -6.38
C GLN A 48 -32.75 -10.78 -6.41
N PHE A 49 -32.08 -11.22 -5.31
CA PHE A 49 -31.45 -12.53 -5.23
C PHE A 49 -32.41 -13.65 -4.77
N GLY A 50 -33.57 -13.31 -4.23
CA GLY A 50 -34.53 -14.31 -3.74
C GLY A 50 -34.05 -15.14 -2.54
N VAL A 51 -33.10 -14.61 -1.76
CA VAL A 51 -32.52 -15.25 -0.58
C VAL A 51 -32.90 -14.49 0.69
N ASN A 52 -32.71 -15.12 1.85
CA ASN A 52 -33.04 -14.48 3.12
C ASN A 52 -32.10 -13.30 3.44
N ARG A 53 -32.54 -12.44 4.36
CA ARG A 53 -31.82 -11.21 4.73
C ARG A 53 -30.45 -11.47 5.37
N SER A 54 -30.32 -12.55 6.16
CA SER A 54 -29.01 -12.89 6.77
C SER A 54 -28.00 -13.29 5.71
N THR A 55 -28.38 -14.05 4.70
CA THR A 55 -27.53 -14.41 3.56
C THR A 55 -27.02 -13.18 2.80
N VAL A 56 -27.91 -12.22 2.50
CA VAL A 56 -27.50 -10.95 1.85
C VAL A 56 -26.54 -10.17 2.74
N ARG A 57 -26.83 -10.05 4.04
CA ARG A 57 -25.96 -9.31 4.98
C ARG A 57 -24.56 -9.92 5.09
N GLU A 58 -24.44 -11.24 5.14
CA GLU A 58 -23.13 -11.90 5.18
C GLU A 58 -22.37 -11.70 3.86
N GLY A 59 -23.03 -11.79 2.70
CA GLY A 59 -22.40 -11.47 1.41
C GLY A 59 -21.92 -10.02 1.32
N ILE A 60 -22.73 -9.07 1.82
CA ILE A 60 -22.35 -7.65 1.91
C ILE A 60 -21.14 -7.47 2.85
N ARG A 61 -21.14 -8.11 4.03
CA ARG A 61 -20.00 -8.02 4.97
C ARG A 61 -18.70 -8.50 4.35
N LEU A 62 -18.74 -9.57 3.55
CA LEU A 62 -17.58 -10.07 2.83
C LEU A 62 -17.03 -9.00 1.87
N LEU A 63 -17.89 -8.40 1.06
CA LEU A 63 -17.50 -7.34 0.13
C LEU A 63 -17.05 -6.05 0.83
N GLU A 64 -17.65 -5.67 1.96
CA GLU A 64 -17.21 -4.56 2.81
C GLU A 64 -15.83 -4.85 3.42
N HIS A 65 -15.61 -6.09 3.87
CA HIS A 65 -14.32 -6.52 4.38
C HIS A 65 -13.22 -6.45 3.32
N ASP A 66 -13.53 -6.80 2.08
CA ASP A 66 -12.62 -6.72 0.95
C ASP A 66 -12.49 -5.30 0.38
N GLY A 67 -13.30 -4.36 0.86
CA GLY A 67 -13.27 -2.96 0.47
C GLY A 67 -13.87 -2.67 -0.90
N ILE A 68 -14.57 -3.63 -1.49
CA ILE A 68 -15.20 -3.52 -2.83
C ILE A 68 -16.47 -2.67 -2.76
N ILE A 69 -17.16 -2.69 -1.60
CA ILE A 69 -18.34 -1.87 -1.33
C ILE A 69 -18.22 -1.16 0.02
N GLN A 70 -19.00 -0.09 0.17
CA GLN A 70 -19.12 0.65 1.43
C GLN A 70 -20.55 1.10 1.67
N ARG A 71 -20.91 1.29 2.96
CA ARG A 71 -22.19 1.88 3.34
C ARG A 71 -22.13 3.39 3.27
N GLN A 72 -23.15 3.98 2.72
CA GLN A 72 -23.37 5.44 2.72
C GLN A 72 -24.32 5.82 3.87
N SER A 73 -24.37 7.14 4.18
CA SER A 73 -25.18 7.70 5.27
C SER A 73 -26.68 7.36 5.20
N ASN A 74 -27.20 7.09 4.01
CA ASN A 74 -28.61 6.77 3.74
C ASN A 74 -28.90 5.25 3.71
N ARG A 75 -28.07 4.39 4.30
CA ARG A 75 -28.14 2.92 4.28
C ARG A 75 -28.01 2.29 2.88
N ARG A 76 -27.66 3.06 1.87
CA ARG A 76 -27.35 2.53 0.54
C ARG A 76 -25.95 1.99 0.53
N LEU A 77 -25.76 0.96 -0.28
CA LEU A 77 -24.44 0.39 -0.57
C LEU A 77 -23.94 0.99 -1.87
N ALA A 78 -22.68 1.33 -1.92
CA ALA A 78 -22.04 1.85 -3.12
C ALA A 78 -20.72 1.12 -3.37
N VAL A 79 -20.35 1.02 -4.64
CA VAL A 79 -19.03 0.50 -5.02
C VAL A 79 -17.96 1.44 -4.49
N SER A 80 -16.97 0.89 -3.80
CA SER A 80 -15.77 1.61 -3.38
C SER A 80 -14.56 1.11 -4.15
N LEU A 81 -13.51 1.93 -4.20
CA LEU A 81 -12.20 1.42 -4.52
C LEU A 81 -11.66 0.75 -3.25
N PRO A 82 -11.11 -0.46 -3.32
CA PRO A 82 -10.46 -1.06 -2.17
C PRO A 82 -9.48 -0.06 -1.56
N HIS A 83 -9.56 0.15 -0.25
CA HIS A 83 -8.61 1.01 0.43
C HIS A 83 -7.23 0.40 0.29
N TYR A 84 -6.33 1.12 -0.33
CA TYR A 84 -4.94 0.70 -0.55
C TYR A 84 -4.30 0.17 0.73
N GLU A 85 -4.50 0.85 1.85
CA GLU A 85 -3.98 0.46 3.17
C GLU A 85 -4.38 -0.96 3.60
N ARG A 86 -5.60 -1.42 3.28
CA ARG A 86 -6.05 -2.77 3.63
C ARG A 86 -5.38 -3.84 2.77
N LEU A 87 -5.22 -3.59 1.47
CA LEU A 87 -4.49 -4.48 0.56
C LEU A 87 -3.02 -4.54 0.94
N ALA A 88 -2.40 -3.38 1.15
CA ALA A 88 -1.03 -3.25 1.60
C ALA A 88 -0.80 -4.01 2.90
N SER A 89 -1.67 -3.85 3.91
CA SER A 89 -1.58 -4.53 5.19
C SER A 89 -1.62 -6.06 5.09
N ARG A 90 -2.44 -6.64 4.20
CA ARG A 90 -2.48 -8.09 3.98
C ARG A 90 -1.18 -8.61 3.35
N THR A 91 -0.69 -7.92 2.32
CA THR A 91 0.55 -8.27 1.65
C THR A 91 1.76 -8.09 2.57
N THR A 92 1.78 -7.00 3.37
CA THR A 92 2.82 -6.77 4.37
C THR A 92 2.88 -7.88 5.41
N ARG A 93 1.72 -8.36 5.91
CA ARG A 93 1.68 -9.51 6.83
C ARG A 93 2.22 -10.77 6.17
N ALA A 94 1.92 -11.01 4.90
CA ALA A 94 2.49 -12.14 4.16
C ALA A 94 4.01 -12.00 4.06
N MET A 95 4.54 -10.81 3.74
CA MET A 95 5.99 -10.56 3.71
C MET A 95 6.65 -10.85 5.07
N VAL A 96 6.03 -10.41 6.17
CA VAL A 96 6.52 -10.70 7.53
C VAL A 96 6.52 -12.20 7.82
N LEU A 97 5.45 -12.93 7.47
CA LEU A 97 5.34 -14.37 7.67
C LEU A 97 6.31 -15.18 6.78
N HIS A 98 6.71 -14.61 5.64
CA HIS A 98 7.75 -15.17 4.77
C HIS A 98 9.16 -14.77 5.18
N GLU A 99 9.32 -14.12 6.33
CA GLU A 99 10.62 -13.69 6.85
C GLU A 99 11.44 -12.86 5.84
N VAL A 100 10.77 -11.97 5.08
CA VAL A 100 11.40 -11.13 4.07
C VAL A 100 12.55 -10.34 4.67
N THR A 101 13.70 -10.35 4.00
CA THR A 101 14.92 -9.67 4.43
C THR A 101 14.92 -8.20 3.98
N PHE A 102 15.78 -7.38 4.60
CA PHE A 102 16.00 -6.02 4.14
C PHE A 102 16.55 -5.99 2.70
N ARG A 103 17.40 -6.96 2.33
CA ARG A 103 17.93 -7.07 0.96
C ARG A 103 16.83 -7.21 -0.07
N GLU A 104 15.89 -8.15 0.15
CA GLU A 104 14.76 -8.36 -0.76
C GLU A 104 13.86 -7.12 -0.85
N LEU A 105 13.60 -6.47 0.30
CA LEU A 105 12.83 -5.22 0.33
C LEU A 105 13.55 -4.09 -0.44
N PHE A 106 14.87 -3.96 -0.27
CA PHE A 106 15.69 -2.98 -0.98
C PHE A 106 15.69 -3.20 -2.50
N GLU A 107 15.83 -4.44 -2.96
CA GLU A 107 15.82 -4.79 -4.39
C GLU A 107 14.47 -4.46 -5.03
N ALA A 108 13.37 -4.82 -4.37
CA ALA A 108 12.02 -4.48 -4.82
C ALA A 108 11.79 -2.95 -4.82
N ALA A 109 12.17 -2.26 -3.74
CA ALA A 109 12.06 -0.81 -3.65
C ALA A 109 12.87 -0.10 -4.73
N MET A 110 14.09 -0.57 -5.04
CA MET A 110 14.94 -0.03 -6.10
C MET A 110 14.26 -0.15 -7.47
N ALA A 111 13.74 -1.33 -7.81
CA ALA A 111 13.08 -1.56 -9.10
C ALA A 111 11.84 -0.67 -9.27
N LEU A 112 10.99 -0.61 -8.25
CA LEU A 112 9.75 0.18 -8.28
C LEU A 112 10.04 1.69 -8.26
N GLN A 113 11.02 2.15 -7.48
CA GLN A 113 11.37 3.57 -7.39
C GLN A 113 11.91 4.09 -8.72
N LEU A 114 12.76 3.33 -9.42
CA LEU A 114 13.28 3.75 -10.72
C LEU A 114 12.18 3.89 -11.76
N ALA A 115 11.24 2.95 -11.82
CA ALA A 115 10.09 3.04 -12.72
C ALA A 115 9.16 4.21 -12.36
N THR A 116 8.98 4.47 -11.05
CA THR A 116 8.09 5.53 -10.55
C THR A 116 8.68 6.92 -10.82
N ILE A 117 9.98 7.13 -10.57
CA ILE A 117 10.62 8.43 -10.77
C ILE A 117 10.68 8.81 -12.25
N GLU A 118 10.94 7.84 -13.14
CA GLU A 118 10.86 8.04 -14.58
C GLU A 118 9.46 8.52 -15.00
N GLY A 119 8.42 7.81 -14.54
CA GLY A 119 7.05 8.21 -14.79
C GLY A 119 6.72 9.59 -14.22
N ALA A 120 7.19 9.92 -13.03
CA ALA A 120 6.96 11.21 -12.39
C ALA A 120 7.65 12.34 -13.18
N ALA A 121 8.91 12.18 -13.60
CA ALA A 121 9.60 13.17 -14.41
C ALA A 121 8.87 13.44 -15.73
N GLN A 122 8.27 12.42 -16.35
CA GLN A 122 7.55 12.58 -17.61
C GLN A 122 6.15 13.18 -17.46
N ARG A 123 5.42 12.87 -16.37
CA ARG A 123 3.96 13.06 -16.29
C ARG A 123 3.47 13.88 -15.10
N ALA A 124 4.37 14.31 -14.19
CA ALA A 124 3.97 15.11 -13.04
C ALA A 124 3.19 16.36 -13.44
N THR A 125 2.07 16.58 -12.77
CA THR A 125 1.28 17.80 -12.92
C THR A 125 1.86 18.92 -12.06
N PRO A 126 1.62 20.22 -12.40
CA PRO A 126 2.04 21.35 -11.55
C PRO A 126 1.51 21.23 -10.11
N PHE A 127 0.31 20.71 -9.92
CA PHE A 127 -0.27 20.48 -8.60
C PHE A 127 0.56 19.49 -7.76
N LEU A 128 1.02 18.38 -8.36
CA LEU A 128 1.83 17.38 -7.68
C LEU A 128 3.27 17.86 -7.45
N VAL A 129 3.84 18.65 -8.36
CA VAL A 129 5.13 19.31 -8.14
C VAL A 129 5.04 20.23 -6.93
N ALA A 130 4.02 21.09 -6.84
CA ALA A 130 3.82 21.96 -5.68
C ALA A 130 3.58 21.17 -4.38
N ALA A 131 2.96 19.98 -4.44
CA ALA A 131 2.80 19.12 -3.26
C ALA A 131 4.14 18.54 -2.80
N LEU A 132 5.01 18.11 -3.72
CA LEU A 132 6.38 17.66 -3.44
C LEU A 132 7.24 18.80 -2.84
N GLU A 133 7.11 20.03 -3.36
CA GLU A 133 7.80 21.21 -2.81
C GLU A 133 7.42 21.43 -1.35
N ARG A 134 6.13 21.48 -1.03
CA ARG A 134 5.65 21.62 0.36
C ARG A 134 6.14 20.50 1.27
N ASN A 135 6.22 19.26 0.78
CA ASN A 135 6.74 18.14 1.56
C ASN A 135 8.23 18.35 1.88
N VAL A 136 9.04 18.74 0.90
CA VAL A 136 10.47 19.04 1.09
C VAL A 136 10.69 20.20 2.07
N GLU A 137 9.88 21.26 1.99
CA GLU A 137 9.93 22.40 2.93
C GLU A 137 9.58 21.95 4.36
N ARG A 138 8.53 21.15 4.53
CA ARG A 138 8.15 20.58 5.85
C ARG A 138 9.26 19.68 6.41
N THR A 139 9.87 18.86 5.56
CA THR A 139 11.00 18.00 5.96
C THR A 139 12.16 18.81 6.50
N ALA A 140 12.48 19.94 5.86
CA ALA A 140 13.57 20.83 6.29
C ALA A 140 13.35 21.45 7.68
N GLN A 141 12.10 21.53 8.15
CA GLN A 141 11.74 22.12 9.44
C GLN A 141 11.80 21.13 10.61
N VAL A 142 11.92 19.84 10.36
CA VAL A 142 11.77 18.78 11.38
C VAL A 142 12.94 17.79 11.41
N LEU A 143 14.14 18.21 10.94
CA LEU A 143 15.29 17.31 10.77
C LEU A 143 15.75 16.63 12.07
N ASP A 144 15.46 17.22 13.23
CA ASP A 144 15.80 16.66 14.53
C ASP A 144 14.78 15.61 15.02
N ASP A 145 13.63 15.48 14.38
CA ASP A 145 12.60 14.47 14.69
C ASP A 145 12.61 13.34 13.66
N ALA A 146 13.30 12.25 14.00
CA ALA A 146 13.40 11.06 13.15
C ALA A 146 12.03 10.46 12.77
N GLY A 147 11.03 10.57 13.65
CA GLY A 147 9.67 10.06 13.36
C GLY A 147 8.96 10.94 12.33
N ALA A 148 9.00 12.27 12.52
CA ALA A 148 8.43 13.23 11.58
C ALA A 148 9.10 13.13 10.20
N VAL A 149 10.45 13.05 10.17
CA VAL A 149 11.20 12.88 8.90
C VAL A 149 10.80 11.59 8.20
N ALA A 150 10.72 10.46 8.89
CA ALA A 150 10.31 9.18 8.29
C ALA A 150 8.87 9.22 7.75
N GLY A 151 7.95 9.91 8.44
CA GLY A 151 6.59 10.11 7.95
C GLY A 151 6.54 10.96 6.67
N LEU A 152 7.33 12.02 6.62
CA LEU A 152 7.45 12.88 5.44
C LEU A 152 8.17 12.19 4.28
N ASP A 153 9.12 11.31 4.56
CA ASP A 153 9.75 10.43 3.57
C ASP A 153 8.71 9.53 2.89
N SER A 154 7.88 8.86 3.68
CA SER A 154 6.78 8.02 3.14
C SER A 154 5.79 8.85 2.31
N GLU A 155 5.41 10.05 2.77
CA GLU A 155 4.53 10.97 2.04
C GLU A 155 5.17 11.42 0.72
N PHE A 156 6.47 11.75 0.71
CA PHE A 156 7.21 12.16 -0.48
C PHE A 156 7.19 11.08 -1.56
N HIS A 157 7.51 9.85 -1.17
CA HIS A 157 7.49 8.72 -2.09
C HIS A 157 6.08 8.37 -2.59
N ALA A 158 5.05 8.52 -1.76
CA ALA A 158 3.66 8.36 -2.20
C ALA A 158 3.26 9.44 -3.23
N LEU A 159 3.74 10.69 -3.06
CA LEU A 159 3.53 11.78 -4.03
C LEU A 159 4.24 11.50 -5.37
N ILE A 160 5.47 10.98 -5.36
CA ILE A 160 6.16 10.52 -6.58
C ILE A 160 5.36 9.41 -7.25
N GLY A 161 4.85 8.45 -6.48
CA GLY A 161 3.97 7.39 -6.98
C GLY A 161 2.76 7.96 -7.72
N LYS A 162 2.06 8.94 -7.14
CA LYS A 162 0.94 9.64 -7.79
C LYS A 162 1.39 10.41 -9.03
N ALA A 163 2.54 11.09 -8.94
CA ALA A 163 3.11 11.87 -10.06
C ALA A 163 3.50 10.98 -11.25
N SER A 164 3.82 9.72 -11.02
CA SER A 164 4.09 8.76 -12.09
C SER A 164 2.89 8.49 -12.98
N ALA A 165 1.66 8.83 -12.55
CA ALA A 165 0.40 8.54 -13.22
C ALA A 165 0.22 7.05 -13.63
N ASN A 166 0.91 6.14 -12.93
CA ASN A 166 0.80 4.70 -13.12
C ASN A 166 0.22 4.03 -11.88
N ARG A 167 -1.07 3.66 -11.94
CA ARG A 167 -1.80 3.07 -10.82
C ARG A 167 -1.24 1.70 -10.40
N VAL A 168 -0.67 0.95 -11.34
CA VAL A 168 -0.07 -0.37 -11.04
C VAL A 168 1.18 -0.19 -10.20
N LEU A 169 2.06 0.77 -10.55
CA LEU A 169 3.24 1.08 -9.74
C LEU A 169 2.86 1.58 -8.35
N GLN A 170 1.79 2.38 -8.21
CA GLN A 170 1.29 2.81 -6.91
C GLN A 170 0.88 1.62 -6.06
N LEU A 171 0.02 0.73 -6.59
CA LEU A 171 -0.46 -0.47 -5.90
C LEU A 171 0.67 -1.43 -5.53
N ALA A 172 1.66 -1.59 -6.40
CA ALA A 172 2.79 -2.49 -6.17
C ALA A 172 3.73 -1.98 -5.05
N ARG A 173 3.84 -0.65 -4.87
CA ARG A 173 4.70 -0.05 -3.85
C ARG A 173 4.16 -0.13 -2.44
N GLU A 174 2.87 0.12 -2.27
CA GLU A 174 2.23 0.31 -0.96
C GLU A 174 2.53 -0.77 0.08
N PRO A 175 2.53 -2.07 -0.25
CA PRO A 175 2.87 -3.10 0.72
C PRO A 175 4.30 -2.98 1.27
N SER A 176 5.25 -2.61 0.40
CA SER A 176 6.65 -2.43 0.78
C SER A 176 6.83 -1.17 1.63
N ASP A 177 6.10 -0.09 1.33
CA ASP A 177 6.19 1.19 2.03
C ASP A 177 5.85 1.05 3.53
N LEU A 178 4.95 0.13 3.91
CA LEU A 178 4.65 -0.18 5.31
C LEU A 178 5.83 -0.82 6.07
N LEU A 179 6.76 -1.46 5.38
CA LEU A 179 8.00 -2.00 5.95
C LEU A 179 9.16 -1.00 5.86
N VAL A 180 9.13 -0.11 4.89
CA VAL A 180 10.15 0.95 4.72
C VAL A 180 10.08 1.97 5.85
N TYR A 181 8.87 2.42 6.26
CA TYR A 181 8.72 3.42 7.31
C TYR A 181 9.43 3.08 8.63
N PRO A 182 9.20 1.90 9.26
CA PRO A 182 9.87 1.57 10.52
C PRO A 182 11.39 1.42 10.35
N THR A 183 11.87 0.92 9.22
CA THR A 183 13.31 0.82 8.95
C THR A 183 13.94 2.19 8.76
N THR A 184 13.31 3.10 8.03
CA THR A 184 13.77 4.49 7.85
C THR A 184 13.82 5.22 9.20
N ARG A 185 12.76 5.13 10.02
CA ARG A 185 12.72 5.74 11.36
C ARG A 185 13.86 5.24 12.25
N MET A 186 14.11 3.93 12.25
CA MET A 186 15.20 3.31 13.02
C MET A 186 16.58 3.82 12.56
N ILE A 187 16.80 3.90 11.24
CA ILE A 187 18.05 4.43 10.66
C ILE A 187 18.25 5.89 11.09
N LEU A 188 17.24 6.73 10.91
CA LEU A 188 17.33 8.18 11.22
C LEU A 188 17.57 8.45 12.70
N LYS A 189 17.10 7.58 13.62
CA LYS A 189 17.42 7.66 15.04
C LYS A 189 18.89 7.37 15.37
N LYS A 190 19.55 6.49 14.59
CA LYS A 190 20.91 6.01 14.87
C LYS A 190 21.98 6.71 14.04
N VAL A 191 21.65 7.19 12.84
CA VAL A 191 22.59 7.77 11.87
C VAL A 191 22.34 9.27 11.75
N LYS A 192 23.11 10.08 12.48
CA LYS A 192 22.92 11.54 12.58
C LYS A 192 22.95 12.28 11.23
N GLU A 193 23.72 11.78 10.28
CA GLU A 193 23.82 12.35 8.91
C GLU A 193 22.65 11.94 8.01
N GLY A 194 21.77 11.04 8.49
CA GLY A 194 20.63 10.52 7.73
C GLY A 194 19.65 11.59 7.29
N PRO A 195 19.07 12.39 8.22
CA PRO A 195 18.06 13.38 7.87
C PRO A 195 18.52 14.43 6.84
N PRO A 196 19.69 15.11 6.98
CA PRO A 196 20.14 16.09 5.97
C PRO A 196 20.43 15.44 4.62
N ARG A 197 20.97 14.23 4.56
CA ARG A 197 21.21 13.50 3.30
C ARG A 197 19.91 13.11 2.60
N LEU A 198 18.92 12.68 3.37
CA LEU A 198 17.57 12.39 2.88
C LEU A 198 16.95 13.65 2.25
N LEU A 199 16.98 14.77 2.97
CA LEU A 199 16.47 16.05 2.47
C LEU A 199 17.17 16.49 1.18
N GLU A 200 18.50 16.36 1.10
CA GLU A 200 19.26 16.66 -0.11
C GLU A 200 18.79 15.81 -1.28
N ALA A 201 18.68 14.50 -1.10
CA ALA A 201 18.19 13.58 -2.13
C ALA A 201 16.79 13.95 -2.61
N HIS A 202 15.88 14.30 -1.69
CA HIS A 202 14.51 14.72 -2.04
C HIS A 202 14.49 16.03 -2.84
N ARG A 203 15.34 17.01 -2.49
CA ARG A 203 15.49 18.24 -3.28
C ARG A 203 15.95 17.97 -4.71
N MET A 204 16.91 17.06 -4.88
CA MET A 204 17.42 16.70 -6.19
C MET A 204 16.43 15.88 -7.02
N LEU A 205 15.66 15.01 -6.39
CA LEU A 205 14.56 14.29 -7.04
C LEU A 205 13.45 15.24 -7.49
N LEU A 206 13.07 16.19 -6.64
CA LEU A 206 12.12 17.23 -6.97
C LEU A 206 12.58 18.09 -8.15
N ASP A 207 13.85 18.52 -8.16
CA ASP A 207 14.44 19.31 -9.25
C ASP A 207 14.41 18.51 -10.57
N ALA A 208 14.78 17.23 -10.53
CA ALA A 208 14.72 16.35 -11.69
C ALA A 208 13.28 16.21 -12.24
N ILE A 209 12.26 16.04 -11.36
CA ILE A 209 10.85 16.00 -11.76
C ILE A 209 10.42 17.34 -12.39
N ARG A 210 10.79 18.48 -11.76
CA ARG A 210 10.46 19.83 -12.24
C ARG A 210 11.04 20.08 -13.64
N ARG A 211 12.29 19.68 -13.86
CA ARG A 211 13.00 19.85 -15.15
C ARG A 211 12.67 18.76 -16.17
N ARG A 212 11.86 17.79 -15.81
CA ARG A 212 11.56 16.61 -16.64
C ARG A 212 12.80 15.81 -17.05
N ASP A 213 13.81 15.80 -16.19
CA ASP A 213 15.08 15.13 -16.39
C ASP A 213 15.04 13.71 -15.81
N VAL A 214 14.73 12.75 -16.67
CA VAL A 214 14.60 11.33 -16.30
C VAL A 214 15.93 10.77 -15.79
N GLU A 215 17.05 11.12 -16.43
CA GLU A 215 18.35 10.55 -16.06
C GLU A 215 18.84 11.08 -14.71
N ALA A 216 18.68 12.38 -14.46
CA ALA A 216 18.95 12.94 -13.14
C ALA A 216 18.04 12.30 -12.07
N GLY A 217 16.75 12.09 -12.37
CA GLY A 217 15.80 11.42 -11.50
C GLY A 217 16.25 10.01 -11.15
N ARG A 218 16.64 9.21 -12.13
CA ARG A 218 17.16 7.84 -11.95
C ARG A 218 18.44 7.81 -11.13
N LEU A 219 19.36 8.73 -11.41
CA LEU A 219 20.63 8.84 -10.68
C LEU A 219 20.38 9.10 -9.19
N TRP A 220 19.55 10.09 -8.87
CA TRP A 220 19.29 10.47 -7.50
C TRP A 220 18.43 9.46 -6.75
N ALA A 221 17.50 8.79 -7.42
CA ALA A 221 16.76 7.67 -6.85
C ALA A 221 17.69 6.53 -6.43
N ARG A 222 18.66 6.16 -7.29
CA ARG A 222 19.67 5.16 -6.93
C ARG A 222 20.54 5.59 -5.75
N ARG A 223 20.97 6.85 -5.71
CA ARG A 223 21.77 7.39 -4.60
C ARG A 223 20.99 7.36 -3.31
N HIS A 224 19.76 7.84 -3.32
CA HIS A 224 18.87 7.88 -2.17
C HIS A 224 18.62 6.48 -1.56
N LEU A 225 18.27 5.51 -2.38
CA LEU A 225 18.04 4.14 -1.91
C LEU A 225 19.36 3.47 -1.45
N ASN A 226 20.48 3.72 -2.10
CA ASN A 226 21.77 3.23 -1.62
C ASN A 226 22.16 3.85 -0.27
N ASP A 227 21.81 5.11 -0.02
CA ASP A 227 22.01 5.73 1.28
C ASP A 227 21.13 5.10 2.37
N TRP A 228 19.89 4.75 2.03
CA TRP A 228 19.00 4.00 2.92
C TRP A 228 19.60 2.62 3.29
N ARG A 229 20.08 1.85 2.30
CA ARG A 229 20.78 0.58 2.54
C ARG A 229 22.02 0.75 3.42
N LYS A 230 22.91 1.69 3.07
CA LYS A 230 24.12 1.98 3.87
C LYS A 230 23.76 2.46 5.28
N GLY A 231 22.69 3.23 5.42
CA GLY A 231 22.16 3.64 6.72
C GLY A 231 21.73 2.47 7.57
N PHE A 232 21.08 1.47 6.97
CA PHE A 232 20.66 0.24 7.65
C PHE A 232 21.88 -0.56 8.19
N GLU A 233 22.90 -0.74 7.36
CA GLU A 233 24.17 -1.38 7.76
C GLU A 233 24.88 -0.59 8.87
N ARG A 234 24.98 0.75 8.75
CA ARG A 234 25.59 1.63 9.77
C ARG A 234 24.81 1.64 11.09
N ALA A 235 23.52 1.40 11.04
CA ALA A 235 22.70 1.24 12.24
C ALA A 235 22.95 -0.10 12.96
N GLY A 236 23.86 -0.96 12.44
CA GLY A 236 24.27 -2.23 13.04
C GLY A 236 23.34 -3.39 12.70
N ASN A 237 22.65 -3.34 11.55
CA ASN A 237 21.76 -4.40 11.12
C ASN A 237 22.36 -5.16 9.92
N ASP A 238 22.00 -6.43 9.82
CA ASP A 238 22.37 -7.31 8.73
C ASP A 238 21.29 -7.27 7.64
N LEU A 239 21.71 -7.12 6.38
CA LEU A 239 20.80 -7.04 5.23
C LEU A 239 20.00 -8.35 5.00
N ASP A 240 20.57 -9.48 5.42
CA ASP A 240 20.01 -10.82 5.20
C ASP A 240 19.17 -11.32 6.40
N GLN A 241 19.04 -10.51 7.45
CA GLN A 241 18.12 -10.82 8.55
C GLN A 241 16.68 -10.43 8.21
N PRO A 242 15.67 -11.24 8.62
CA PRO A 242 14.27 -10.89 8.50
C PRO A 242 13.93 -9.55 9.16
N ILE A 243 13.11 -8.73 8.50
CA ILE A 243 12.69 -7.41 8.98
C ILE A 243 11.51 -7.44 9.96
N ASP A 244 10.92 -8.62 10.20
CA ASP A 244 9.77 -8.86 11.08
C ASP A 244 9.96 -8.32 12.49
N ARG A 245 11.16 -8.52 13.06
CA ARG A 245 11.50 -8.07 14.41
C ARG A 245 11.48 -6.55 14.56
N LEU A 246 11.82 -5.82 13.50
CA LEU A 246 11.76 -4.35 13.47
C LEU A 246 10.32 -3.86 13.35
N TYR A 247 9.53 -4.50 12.49
CA TYR A 247 8.12 -4.20 12.29
C TYR A 247 7.30 -4.42 13.58
N LEU A 248 7.48 -5.55 14.25
CA LEU A 248 6.77 -5.87 15.49
C LEU A 248 7.15 -4.93 16.64
N ARG A 249 8.42 -4.58 16.80
CA ARG A 249 8.86 -3.65 17.85
C ARG A 249 8.29 -2.24 17.67
N GLU A 250 8.27 -1.72 16.45
CA GLU A 250 7.74 -0.38 16.17
C GLU A 250 6.20 -0.35 16.19
N SER A 251 5.53 -1.41 15.75
CA SER A 251 4.07 -1.53 15.82
C SER A 251 3.56 -1.63 17.26
N LEU A 252 4.24 -2.36 18.12
CA LEU A 252 3.91 -2.46 19.55
C LEU A 252 4.19 -1.14 20.29
N ALA A 253 5.24 -0.41 19.93
CA ALA A 253 5.56 0.89 20.52
C ALA A 253 4.58 2.01 20.10
N ALA A 254 3.93 1.88 18.94
CA ALA A 254 2.92 2.83 18.47
C ALA A 254 1.53 2.59 19.09
N SER A 255 1.32 1.42 19.72
CA SER A 255 0.06 1.03 20.37
C SER A 255 0.07 1.23 21.89
N SER A 256 1.18 1.72 22.44
CA SER A 256 1.39 2.07 23.86
C SER A 256 1.36 3.57 24.08
#